data_113c9b4cd3acaf43ee53ac49ef6d4ebc
#
_entry.id   113c9b4cd3acaf43ee53ac49ef6d4ebc
#
_cell.length_a   1.000
_cell.length_b   1.000
_cell.length_c   1.000
_cell.angle_alpha   90.00
_cell.angle_beta   90.00
_cell.angle_gamma   90.00
#
_symmetry.space_group_name_H-M   'P 1'
#
loop_
_entity.id
_entity.type
_entity.pdbx_description
1 polymer ?
#
loop_
_entity_poly.entity_id
_entity_poly.type
_entity_poly.pdbx_seq_one_letter_code
_entity_poly.pdbx_strand_id
1 'polypeptide(L)'
;MKIRTTLTLQYAGLTAAVFFIFVIAVYYVSEHSRSNAFFRNLQSEAITKAHLFLKNQVDAQTMQSIYLNNQKFIDEVEVAVYTTDFKILYHDALQNDIVKETPEMIKRILKQKDINFYVDEYQAVGLVYPFEGKDYVVTAAAYDGYGYANRDALRNILILSFIGGLSVLVIVGYILSRSTLKPIRSIVKEAEKITASHIDKRLPVKNEQDELGELSTTFNALLERLEKSFNSQDRK
;
A
#
# COMPACT_ATOMS: atom_id res chain seq x y z
N MET A 1 -26.32 -15.95 -17.28
CA MET A 1 -25.40 -16.39 -16.21
C MET A 1 -26.22 -16.88 -15.00
N LYS A 2 -25.74 -17.90 -14.27
CA LYS A 2 -26.45 -18.36 -13.06
C LYS A 2 -26.26 -17.28 -11.97
N ILE A 3 -27.31 -16.94 -11.22
CA ILE A 3 -27.30 -15.94 -10.11
C ILE A 3 -26.07 -16.10 -9.21
N ARG A 4 -25.70 -17.35 -8.94
CA ARG A 4 -24.48 -17.72 -8.19
C ARG A 4 -23.21 -17.07 -8.76
N THR A 5 -22.97 -17.22 -10.06
CA THR A 5 -21.74 -16.73 -10.71
C THR A 5 -21.70 -15.20 -10.70
N THR A 6 -22.86 -14.58 -10.89
CA THR A 6 -22.98 -13.11 -10.88
C THR A 6 -22.67 -12.54 -9.50
N LEU A 7 -23.29 -13.08 -8.44
CA LEU A 7 -23.02 -12.65 -7.06
C LEU A 7 -21.55 -12.86 -6.66
N THR A 8 -20.99 -14.05 -6.94
CA THR A 8 -19.59 -14.33 -6.62
C THR A 8 -18.65 -13.34 -7.34
N LEU A 9 -18.88 -13.05 -8.62
CA LEU A 9 -18.09 -12.09 -9.39
C LEU A 9 -18.21 -10.66 -8.85
N GLN A 10 -19.42 -10.23 -8.48
CA GLN A 10 -19.63 -8.90 -7.94
C GLN A 10 -18.92 -8.70 -6.59
N TYR A 11 -19.08 -9.64 -5.65
CA TYR A 11 -18.40 -9.57 -4.36
C TYR A 11 -16.87 -9.70 -4.51
N ALA A 12 -16.40 -10.62 -5.35
CA ALA A 12 -14.97 -10.77 -5.60
C ALA A 12 -14.38 -9.52 -6.25
N GLY A 13 -15.08 -8.92 -7.22
CA GLY A 13 -14.66 -7.69 -7.87
C GLY A 13 -14.61 -6.50 -6.91
N LEU A 14 -15.63 -6.33 -6.05
CA LEU A 14 -15.65 -5.27 -5.06
C LEU A 14 -14.50 -5.44 -4.03
N THR A 15 -14.32 -6.64 -3.51
CA THR A 15 -13.26 -6.92 -2.53
C THR A 15 -11.88 -6.76 -3.17
N ALA A 16 -11.70 -7.21 -4.42
CA ALA A 16 -10.45 -7.02 -5.16
C ALA A 16 -10.14 -5.52 -5.36
N ALA A 17 -11.15 -4.70 -5.69
CA ALA A 17 -10.97 -3.26 -5.85
C ALA A 17 -10.55 -2.59 -4.53
N VAL A 18 -11.21 -2.92 -3.42
CA VAL A 18 -10.84 -2.39 -2.09
C VAL A 18 -9.42 -2.82 -1.71
N PHE A 19 -9.06 -4.09 -1.94
CA PHE A 19 -7.73 -4.60 -1.62
C PHE A 19 -6.65 -3.97 -2.52
N PHE A 20 -6.96 -3.71 -3.79
CA PHE A 20 -6.05 -3.00 -4.70
C PHE A 20 -5.77 -1.57 -4.25
N ILE A 21 -6.81 -0.82 -3.86
CA ILE A 21 -6.66 0.53 -3.31
C ILE A 21 -5.80 0.50 -2.03
N PHE A 22 -6.02 -0.48 -1.16
CA PHE A 22 -5.24 -0.65 0.06
C PHE A 22 -3.75 -0.90 -0.24
N VAL A 23 -3.44 -1.79 -1.19
CA VAL A 23 -2.05 -2.09 -1.61
C VAL A 23 -1.35 -0.82 -2.14
N ILE A 24 -2.03 -0.03 -2.98
CA ILE A 24 -1.50 1.24 -3.49
C ILE A 24 -1.26 2.22 -2.35
N ALA A 25 -2.21 2.36 -1.43
CA ALA A 25 -2.08 3.27 -0.30
C ALA A 25 -0.88 2.89 0.59
N VAL A 26 -0.71 1.61 0.92
CA VAL A 26 0.43 1.12 1.72
C VAL A 26 1.75 1.40 1.01
N TYR A 27 1.84 1.12 -0.29
CA TYR A 27 3.05 1.39 -1.06
C TYR A 27 3.39 2.88 -1.07
N TYR A 28 2.42 3.74 -1.35
CA TYR A 28 2.63 5.19 -1.42
C TYR A 28 3.03 5.78 -0.05
N VAL A 29 2.34 5.40 1.02
CA VAL A 29 2.65 5.87 2.38
C VAL A 29 4.03 5.40 2.82
N SER A 30 4.39 4.15 2.54
CA SER A 30 5.70 3.60 2.85
C SER A 30 6.81 4.34 2.11
N GLU A 31 6.67 4.58 0.80
CA GLU A 31 7.65 5.30 -0.02
C GLU A 31 7.83 6.74 0.45
N HIS A 32 6.73 7.43 0.73
CA HIS A 32 6.78 8.79 1.25
C HIS A 32 7.46 8.86 2.63
N SER A 33 7.15 7.93 3.52
CA SER A 33 7.77 7.83 4.85
C SER A 33 9.27 7.55 4.76
N ARG A 34 9.68 6.62 3.88
CA ARG A 34 11.08 6.29 3.60
C ARG A 34 11.85 7.52 3.13
N SER A 35 11.34 8.17 2.08
CA SER A 35 11.98 9.34 1.50
C SER A 35 12.16 10.48 2.52
N ASN A 36 11.12 10.77 3.31
CA ASN A 36 11.20 11.79 4.35
C ASN A 36 12.17 11.43 5.48
N ALA A 37 12.25 10.14 5.84
CA ALA A 37 13.22 9.68 6.83
C ALA A 37 14.65 9.85 6.34
N PHE A 38 14.90 9.52 5.07
CA PHE A 38 16.22 9.68 4.48
C PHE A 38 16.65 11.15 4.36
N PHE A 39 15.75 12.05 3.94
CA PHE A 39 16.05 13.49 3.94
C PHE A 39 16.39 14.02 5.33
N ARG A 40 15.68 13.60 6.38
CA ARG A 40 16.05 13.99 7.75
C ARG A 40 17.43 13.48 8.17
N ASN A 41 17.76 12.24 7.77
CA ASN A 41 19.11 11.70 8.04
C ASN A 41 20.19 12.50 7.31
N LEU A 42 19.97 12.86 6.03
CA LEU A 42 20.87 13.71 5.26
C LEU A 42 21.07 15.07 5.93
N GLN A 43 20.00 15.71 6.38
CA GLN A 43 20.09 17.00 7.10
C GLN A 43 20.91 16.86 8.37
N SER A 44 20.70 15.80 9.15
CA SER A 44 21.47 15.54 10.38
C SER A 44 22.95 15.33 10.08
N GLU A 45 23.27 14.58 9.04
CA GLU A 45 24.66 14.31 8.63
C GLU A 45 25.33 15.58 8.10
N ALA A 46 24.63 16.37 7.27
CA ALA A 46 25.07 17.66 6.79
C ALA A 46 25.46 18.61 7.93
N ILE A 47 24.59 18.74 8.92
CA ILE A 47 24.82 19.58 10.11
C ILE A 47 26.02 19.06 10.91
N THR A 48 26.11 17.76 11.12
CA THR A 48 27.21 17.14 11.88
C THR A 48 28.56 17.38 11.22
N LYS A 49 28.69 17.09 9.92
CA LYS A 49 29.92 17.31 9.17
C LYS A 49 30.31 18.80 9.10
N ALA A 50 29.31 19.67 8.82
CA ALA A 50 29.55 21.11 8.81
C ALA A 50 30.04 21.66 10.16
N HIS A 51 29.41 21.17 11.26
CA HIS A 51 29.84 21.55 12.62
C HIS A 51 31.27 21.12 12.92
N LEU A 52 31.62 19.87 12.63
CA LEU A 52 32.99 19.34 12.84
C LEU A 52 34.04 20.13 12.04
N PHE A 53 33.74 20.48 10.80
CA PHE A 53 34.62 21.28 9.95
C PHE A 53 34.75 22.71 10.47
N LEU A 54 33.66 23.43 10.67
CA LEU A 54 33.66 24.85 11.07
C LEU A 54 34.25 25.06 12.45
N LYS A 55 34.14 24.08 13.36
CA LYS A 55 34.73 24.13 14.70
C LYS A 55 36.23 23.74 14.71
N ASN A 56 36.83 23.46 13.56
CA ASN A 56 38.21 22.96 13.43
C ASN A 56 38.52 21.72 14.29
N GLN A 57 37.51 20.87 14.53
CA GLN A 57 37.69 19.60 15.26
C GLN A 57 38.33 18.52 14.38
N VAL A 58 38.06 18.58 13.07
CA VAL A 58 38.62 17.69 12.05
C VAL A 58 39.01 18.55 10.86
N ASP A 59 40.21 18.38 10.35
CA ASP A 59 40.68 19.10 9.17
C ASP A 59 40.05 18.53 7.89
N ALA A 60 39.99 19.35 6.83
CA ALA A 60 39.38 19.00 5.55
C ALA A 60 39.98 17.75 4.92
N GLN A 61 41.29 17.55 5.01
CA GLN A 61 42.00 16.44 4.40
C GLN A 61 41.61 15.11 5.10
N THR A 62 41.51 15.12 6.43
CA THR A 62 41.06 13.96 7.21
C THR A 62 39.62 13.62 6.89
N MET A 63 38.72 14.60 6.82
CA MET A 63 37.30 14.35 6.45
C MET A 63 37.18 13.76 5.05
N GLN A 64 37.91 14.32 4.06
CA GLN A 64 37.92 13.79 2.70
C GLN A 64 38.49 12.35 2.63
N SER A 65 39.54 12.06 3.41
CA SER A 65 40.10 10.71 3.43
C SER A 65 39.13 9.69 4.05
N ILE A 66 38.36 10.07 5.06
CA ILE A 66 37.30 9.25 5.63
C ILE A 66 36.20 8.99 4.57
N TYR A 67 35.74 10.04 3.90
CA TYR A 67 34.75 9.92 2.83
C TYR A 67 35.20 8.96 1.72
N LEU A 68 36.40 9.18 1.17
CA LEU A 68 36.93 8.34 0.09
C LEU A 68 37.18 6.87 0.50
N ASN A 69 37.54 6.62 1.74
CA ASN A 69 37.75 5.27 2.25
C ASN A 69 36.40 4.54 2.47
N ASN A 70 35.38 5.26 2.94
CA ASN A 70 34.06 4.70 3.22
C ASN A 70 33.22 4.51 1.96
N GLN A 71 33.40 5.35 0.94
CA GLN A 71 32.64 5.28 -0.33
C GLN A 71 32.66 3.89 -1.00
N LYS A 72 33.69 3.07 -0.72
CA LYS A 72 33.79 1.70 -1.24
C LYS A 72 32.89 0.69 -0.54
N PHE A 73 32.41 0.99 0.66
CA PHE A 73 31.71 0.05 1.53
C PHE A 73 30.28 0.45 1.87
N ILE A 74 30.00 1.76 1.83
CA ILE A 74 28.70 2.34 2.23
C ILE A 74 28.39 3.45 1.24
N ASP A 75 27.11 3.67 0.94
CA ASP A 75 26.63 4.86 0.22
C ASP A 75 26.89 6.09 1.11
N GLU A 76 28.10 6.65 1.03
CA GLU A 76 28.56 7.72 1.89
C GLU A 76 27.86 9.04 1.52
N VAL A 77 27.58 9.84 2.55
CA VAL A 77 26.99 11.17 2.36
C VAL A 77 28.07 12.16 1.93
N GLU A 78 27.94 12.67 0.70
CA GLU A 78 28.73 13.79 0.21
C GLU A 78 28.22 15.10 0.81
N VAL A 79 29.09 15.90 1.39
CA VAL A 79 28.76 17.20 1.99
C VAL A 79 29.66 18.30 1.44
N ALA A 80 29.06 19.45 1.15
CA ALA A 80 29.76 20.67 0.80
C ALA A 80 29.33 21.84 1.70
N VAL A 81 30.26 22.72 2.03
CA VAL A 81 30.03 23.90 2.87
C VAL A 81 30.47 25.16 2.12
N TYR A 82 29.56 26.10 2.00
CA TYR A 82 29.73 27.37 1.31
C TYR A 82 29.50 28.57 2.22
N THR A 83 30.11 29.67 1.89
CA THR A 83 29.68 30.99 2.41
C THR A 83 28.40 31.43 1.70
N THR A 84 27.75 32.46 2.25
CA THR A 84 26.54 33.07 1.61
C THR A 84 26.86 33.70 0.24
N ASP A 85 28.15 33.99 -0.05
CA ASP A 85 28.62 34.58 -1.31
C ASP A 85 29.11 33.52 -2.32
N PHE A 86 28.71 32.28 -2.16
CA PHE A 86 29.09 31.16 -3.04
C PHE A 86 30.58 30.83 -3.03
N LYS A 87 31.30 31.11 -1.96
CA LYS A 87 32.66 30.67 -1.83
C LYS A 87 32.68 29.31 -1.12
N ILE A 88 33.29 28.31 -1.79
CA ILE A 88 33.49 26.98 -1.20
C ILE A 88 34.48 27.02 -0.05
N LEU A 89 34.14 26.42 1.07
CA LEU A 89 34.97 26.24 2.24
C LEU A 89 35.43 24.80 2.40
N TYR A 90 34.50 23.87 2.11
CA TYR A 90 34.72 22.44 2.22
C TYR A 90 33.89 21.70 1.18
N HIS A 91 34.43 20.58 0.69
CA HIS A 91 33.74 19.65 -0.17
C HIS A 91 34.32 18.24 0.00
N ASP A 92 33.47 17.23 0.24
CA ASP A 92 33.91 15.83 0.40
C ASP A 92 34.48 15.27 -0.92
N ALA A 93 33.80 15.50 -2.03
CA ALA A 93 34.15 14.96 -3.33
C ALA A 93 34.95 15.99 -4.16
N LEU A 94 36.09 15.56 -4.68
CA LEU A 94 36.89 16.37 -5.60
C LEU A 94 36.69 15.98 -7.07
N GLN A 95 36.24 14.75 -7.37
CA GLN A 95 36.19 14.22 -8.73
C GLN A 95 34.78 13.73 -9.16
N ASN A 96 33.99 13.23 -8.25
CA ASN A 96 32.63 12.75 -8.51
C ASN A 96 31.63 13.56 -7.70
N ASP A 97 31.44 14.79 -8.10
CA ASP A 97 30.51 15.74 -7.50
C ASP A 97 29.07 15.37 -7.89
N ILE A 98 28.27 14.93 -6.89
CA ILE A 98 26.86 14.55 -7.07
C ILE A 98 26.02 15.80 -7.26
N VAL A 99 26.23 16.83 -6.44
CA VAL A 99 25.50 18.09 -6.49
C VAL A 99 26.39 19.18 -7.06
N LYS A 100 26.12 19.57 -8.29
CA LYS A 100 26.80 20.73 -8.90
C LYS A 100 26.12 22.00 -8.42
N GLU A 101 26.60 22.55 -7.32
CA GLU A 101 26.05 23.76 -6.74
C GLU A 101 26.25 24.95 -7.67
N THR A 102 25.20 25.80 -7.72
CA THR A 102 25.23 27.04 -8.48
C THR A 102 24.93 28.24 -7.59
N PRO A 103 25.32 29.48 -7.99
CA PRO A 103 24.94 30.67 -7.24
C PRO A 103 23.42 30.82 -7.05
N GLU A 104 22.63 30.37 -8.02
CA GLU A 104 21.16 30.37 -7.97
C GLU A 104 20.63 29.41 -6.92
N MET A 105 21.24 28.22 -6.81
CA MET A 105 20.91 27.25 -5.78
C MET A 105 21.20 27.80 -4.38
N ILE A 106 22.37 28.41 -4.17
CA ILE A 106 22.72 29.02 -2.88
C ILE A 106 21.69 30.11 -2.50
N LYS A 107 21.33 31.00 -3.45
CA LYS A 107 20.29 32.02 -3.23
C LYS A 107 18.95 31.40 -2.87
N ARG A 108 18.57 30.29 -3.51
CA ARG A 108 17.33 29.57 -3.21
C ARG A 108 17.36 28.99 -1.79
N ILE A 109 18.47 28.38 -1.39
CA ILE A 109 18.65 27.81 -0.03
C ILE A 109 18.58 28.95 1.01
N LEU A 110 19.26 30.07 0.79
CA LEU A 110 19.22 31.22 1.70
C LEU A 110 17.80 31.77 1.88
N LYS A 111 16.98 31.79 0.79
CA LYS A 111 15.61 32.28 0.83
C LYS A 111 14.66 31.30 1.54
N GLN A 112 14.77 30.00 1.29
CA GLN A 112 13.87 28.97 1.80
C GLN A 112 14.31 28.37 3.13
N LYS A 113 15.56 28.61 3.54
CA LYS A 113 16.26 28.10 4.73
C LYS A 113 16.64 26.63 4.65
N ASP A 114 15.76 25.79 4.13
CA ASP A 114 16.03 24.39 3.80
C ASP A 114 15.32 24.00 2.49
N ILE A 115 15.92 23.09 1.75
CA ILE A 115 15.34 22.49 0.54
C ILE A 115 15.71 21.01 0.47
N ASN A 116 14.76 20.21 0.04
CA ASN A 116 14.94 18.80 -0.32
C ASN A 116 14.76 18.66 -1.83
N PHE A 117 15.67 17.96 -2.49
CA PHE A 117 15.59 17.76 -3.94
C PHE A 117 16.24 16.43 -4.34
N TYR A 118 16.11 16.07 -5.61
CA TYR A 118 16.72 14.88 -6.19
C TYR A 118 17.70 15.30 -7.28
N VAL A 119 18.82 14.59 -7.37
CA VAL A 119 19.75 14.62 -8.48
C VAL A 119 19.85 13.19 -8.99
N ASP A 120 19.18 12.90 -10.10
CA ASP A 120 18.97 11.55 -10.61
C ASP A 120 18.39 10.63 -9.52
N GLU A 121 19.09 9.59 -9.11
CA GLU A 121 18.67 8.64 -8.06
C GLU A 121 19.15 9.05 -6.64
N TYR A 122 19.94 10.13 -6.54
CA TYR A 122 20.42 10.63 -5.28
C TYR A 122 19.41 11.58 -4.63
N GLN A 123 19.24 11.44 -3.33
CA GLN A 123 18.52 12.43 -2.52
C GLN A 123 19.51 13.48 -2.02
N ALA A 124 19.13 14.74 -2.11
CA ALA A 124 19.98 15.86 -1.73
C ALA A 124 19.22 16.88 -0.89
N VAL A 125 19.94 17.52 0.02
CA VAL A 125 19.45 18.60 0.88
C VAL A 125 20.33 19.81 0.75
N GLY A 126 19.76 21.00 0.91
CA GLY A 126 20.47 22.23 1.08
C GLY A 126 19.91 22.98 2.27
N LEU A 127 20.73 23.40 3.21
CA LEU A 127 20.29 24.08 4.42
C LEU A 127 21.18 25.26 4.80
N VAL A 128 20.63 26.23 5.53
CA VAL A 128 21.39 27.30 6.14
C VAL A 128 21.81 26.88 7.55
N TYR A 129 23.09 26.89 7.79
CA TYR A 129 23.68 26.53 9.08
C TYR A 129 24.32 27.75 9.75
N PRO A 130 23.73 28.27 10.85
CA PRO A 130 24.32 29.38 11.60
C PRO A 130 25.44 28.89 12.51
N PHE A 131 26.61 29.50 12.41
CA PHE A 131 27.74 29.20 13.25
C PHE A 131 28.55 30.49 13.59
N GLU A 132 28.80 30.73 14.88
CA GLU A 132 29.52 31.90 15.41
C GLU A 132 29.04 33.25 14.85
N GLY A 133 27.71 33.42 14.72
CA GLY A 133 27.11 34.68 14.23
C GLY A 133 27.16 34.87 12.72
N LYS A 134 27.60 33.87 11.96
CA LYS A 134 27.62 33.86 10.49
C LYS A 134 26.75 32.73 9.97
N ASP A 135 26.06 32.98 8.84
CA ASP A 135 25.35 31.95 8.12
C ASP A 135 26.23 31.27 7.08
N TYR A 136 26.15 29.95 7.02
CA TYR A 136 26.78 29.12 6.01
C TYR A 136 25.71 28.34 5.27
N VAL A 137 26.01 27.97 4.03
CA VAL A 137 25.13 27.09 3.25
C VAL A 137 25.77 25.73 3.17
N VAL A 138 25.03 24.71 3.55
CA VAL A 138 25.50 23.32 3.53
C VAL A 138 24.60 22.54 2.59
N THR A 139 25.21 21.79 1.68
CA THR A 139 24.54 20.81 0.83
C THR A 139 24.99 19.43 1.23
N ALA A 140 24.12 18.46 1.13
CA ALA A 140 24.46 17.05 1.31
C ALA A 140 23.68 16.19 0.33
N ALA A 141 24.32 15.14 -0.17
CA ALA A 141 23.69 14.19 -1.07
C ALA A 141 24.15 12.76 -0.79
N ALA A 142 23.24 11.80 -0.96
CA ALA A 142 23.58 10.39 -0.92
C ALA A 142 22.56 9.55 -1.70
N TYR A 143 23.00 8.35 -2.08
CA TYR A 143 22.13 7.31 -2.64
C TYR A 143 21.51 6.49 -1.51
N ASP A 144 20.16 6.32 -1.54
CA ASP A 144 19.46 5.52 -0.55
C ASP A 144 19.37 4.05 -0.98
N GLY A 145 20.52 3.39 -1.12
CA GLY A 145 20.59 2.02 -1.62
C GLY A 145 19.79 1.04 -0.78
N TYR A 146 19.87 1.14 0.55
CA TYR A 146 19.10 0.32 1.48
C TYR A 146 17.59 0.60 1.38
N GLY A 147 17.21 1.85 1.29
CA GLY A 147 15.80 2.24 1.16
C GLY A 147 15.19 1.78 -0.16
N TYR A 148 15.92 1.90 -1.26
CA TYR A 148 15.46 1.40 -2.57
C TYR A 148 15.35 -0.13 -2.60
N ALA A 149 16.28 -0.85 -2.00
CA ALA A 149 16.18 -2.30 -1.86
C ALA A 149 14.95 -2.71 -1.04
N ASN A 150 14.68 -2.04 0.07
CA ASN A 150 13.49 -2.26 0.90
C ASN A 150 12.19 -1.93 0.16
N ARG A 151 12.16 -0.86 -0.63
CA ARG A 151 11.02 -0.50 -1.49
C ARG A 151 10.72 -1.62 -2.49
N ASP A 152 11.75 -2.16 -3.14
CA ASP A 152 11.58 -3.22 -4.12
C ASP A 152 11.13 -4.54 -3.46
N ALA A 153 11.66 -4.86 -2.27
CA ALA A 153 11.20 -5.98 -1.47
C ALA A 153 9.73 -5.81 -1.06
N LEU A 154 9.34 -4.64 -0.58
CA LEU A 154 7.95 -4.33 -0.22
C LEU A 154 7.02 -4.46 -1.43
N ARG A 155 7.39 -3.93 -2.59
CA ARG A 155 6.62 -4.07 -3.84
C ARG A 155 6.36 -5.54 -4.16
N ASN A 156 7.39 -6.38 -4.10
CA ASN A 156 7.27 -7.80 -4.40
C ASN A 156 6.36 -8.52 -3.39
N ILE A 157 6.49 -8.20 -2.09
CA ILE A 157 5.62 -8.74 -1.03
C ILE A 157 4.16 -8.32 -1.27
N LEU A 158 3.90 -7.06 -1.60
CA LEU A 158 2.56 -6.56 -1.87
C LEU A 158 1.91 -7.22 -3.08
N ILE A 159 2.67 -7.40 -4.18
CA ILE A 159 2.20 -8.11 -5.38
C ILE A 159 1.86 -9.57 -5.04
N LEU A 160 2.74 -10.28 -4.35
CA LEU A 160 2.53 -11.67 -3.97
C LEU A 160 1.32 -11.82 -3.03
N SER A 161 1.21 -10.92 -2.04
CA SER A 161 0.08 -10.87 -1.11
C SER A 161 -1.24 -10.58 -1.82
N PHE A 162 -1.24 -9.69 -2.82
CA PHE A 162 -2.41 -9.39 -3.62
C PHE A 162 -2.89 -10.61 -4.41
N ILE A 163 -1.98 -11.29 -5.12
CA ILE A 163 -2.30 -12.50 -5.89
C ILE A 163 -2.77 -13.63 -4.96
N GLY A 164 -2.06 -13.85 -3.85
CA GLY A 164 -2.41 -14.87 -2.86
C GLY A 164 -3.77 -14.60 -2.21
N GLY A 165 -4.00 -13.38 -1.77
CA GLY A 165 -5.28 -12.95 -1.19
C GLY A 165 -6.46 -13.10 -2.15
N LEU A 166 -6.26 -12.71 -3.43
CA LEU A 166 -7.28 -12.89 -4.47
C LEU A 166 -7.59 -14.38 -4.71
N SER A 167 -6.58 -15.24 -4.73
CA SER A 167 -6.74 -16.68 -4.89
C SER A 167 -7.56 -17.29 -3.74
N VAL A 168 -7.24 -16.94 -2.50
CA VAL A 168 -8.00 -17.36 -1.31
C VAL A 168 -9.44 -16.89 -1.40
N LEU A 169 -9.67 -15.63 -1.79
CA LEU A 169 -11.00 -15.06 -1.92
C LEU A 169 -11.86 -15.81 -2.95
N VAL A 170 -11.29 -16.19 -4.10
CA VAL A 170 -11.98 -16.97 -5.12
C VAL A 170 -12.34 -18.37 -4.59
N ILE A 171 -11.40 -19.03 -3.91
CA ILE A 171 -11.62 -20.38 -3.35
C ILE A 171 -12.74 -20.34 -2.28
N VAL A 172 -12.63 -19.43 -1.32
CA VAL A 172 -13.61 -19.26 -0.24
C VAL A 172 -14.98 -18.88 -0.82
N GLY A 173 -15.00 -17.93 -1.75
CA GLY A 173 -16.24 -17.52 -2.43
C GLY A 173 -16.91 -18.67 -3.19
N TYR A 174 -16.13 -19.54 -3.83
CA TYR A 174 -16.66 -20.74 -4.48
C TYR A 174 -17.27 -21.73 -3.48
N ILE A 175 -16.58 -21.99 -2.36
CA ILE A 175 -17.07 -22.90 -1.31
C ILE A 175 -18.37 -22.37 -0.67
N LEU A 176 -18.38 -21.11 -0.25
CA LEU A 176 -19.53 -20.46 0.36
C LEU A 176 -20.73 -20.43 -0.58
N SER A 177 -20.51 -20.01 -1.84
CA SER A 177 -21.56 -19.97 -2.85
C SER A 177 -22.20 -21.36 -3.10
N ARG A 178 -21.39 -22.43 -3.03
CA ARG A 178 -21.89 -23.80 -3.16
C ARG A 178 -22.71 -24.22 -1.94
N SER A 179 -22.27 -23.88 -0.74
CA SER A 179 -22.92 -24.23 0.52
C SER A 179 -24.27 -23.53 0.68
N THR A 180 -24.31 -22.21 0.46
CA THR A 180 -25.49 -21.37 0.67
C THR A 180 -26.60 -21.61 -0.36
N LEU A 181 -26.25 -21.93 -1.61
CA LEU A 181 -27.25 -22.13 -2.67
C LEU A 181 -27.72 -23.60 -2.86
N LYS A 182 -27.09 -24.54 -2.15
CA LYS A 182 -27.50 -25.94 -2.19
C LYS A 182 -28.94 -26.16 -1.64
N PRO A 183 -29.32 -25.57 -0.51
CA PRO A 183 -30.69 -25.68 0.01
C PRO A 183 -31.75 -25.14 -0.96
N ILE A 184 -31.53 -23.99 -1.57
CA ILE A 184 -32.42 -23.35 -2.54
C ILE A 184 -32.70 -24.31 -3.73
N ARG A 185 -31.63 -24.93 -4.26
CA ARG A 185 -31.83 -25.93 -5.34
C ARG A 185 -32.64 -27.15 -4.92
N SER A 186 -32.51 -27.57 -3.66
CA SER A 186 -33.30 -28.66 -3.12
C SER A 186 -34.77 -28.28 -3.09
N ILE A 187 -35.09 -27.08 -2.60
CA ILE A 187 -36.50 -26.58 -2.56
C ILE A 187 -37.08 -26.50 -3.98
N VAL A 188 -36.32 -25.91 -4.94
CA VAL A 188 -36.79 -25.82 -6.34
C VAL A 188 -37.04 -27.20 -6.94
N LYS A 189 -36.15 -28.18 -6.75
CA LYS A 189 -36.31 -29.53 -7.25
C LYS A 189 -37.51 -30.27 -6.64
N GLU A 190 -37.78 -30.07 -5.36
CA GLU A 190 -38.97 -30.69 -4.72
C GLU A 190 -40.23 -29.98 -5.16
N ALA A 191 -40.22 -28.65 -5.32
CA ALA A 191 -41.34 -27.89 -5.86
C ALA A 191 -41.72 -28.35 -7.29
N GLU A 192 -40.72 -28.64 -8.17
CA GLU A 192 -40.93 -29.16 -9.52
C GLU A 192 -41.64 -30.54 -9.55
N LYS A 193 -41.58 -31.32 -8.47
CA LYS A 193 -42.20 -32.62 -8.36
C LYS A 193 -43.65 -32.52 -7.89
N ILE A 194 -44.13 -31.38 -7.46
CA ILE A 194 -45.49 -31.14 -7.02
C ILE A 194 -46.33 -30.87 -8.27
N THR A 195 -47.28 -31.75 -8.52
CA THR A 195 -48.27 -31.69 -9.62
C THR A 195 -49.67 -31.83 -9.06
N ALA A 196 -50.67 -31.60 -9.87
CA ALA A 196 -52.08 -31.81 -9.46
C ALA A 196 -52.35 -33.23 -8.96
N SER A 197 -51.62 -34.25 -9.49
CA SER A 197 -51.70 -35.65 -9.05
C SER A 197 -50.84 -35.98 -7.81
N HIS A 198 -50.00 -35.07 -7.37
CA HIS A 198 -49.10 -35.24 -6.22
C HIS A 198 -49.07 -33.97 -5.35
N ILE A 199 -50.19 -33.41 -5.08
CA ILE A 199 -50.37 -32.20 -4.27
C ILE A 199 -50.17 -32.45 -2.76
N ASP A 200 -50.10 -33.71 -2.36
CA ASP A 200 -49.82 -34.21 -1.03
C ASP A 200 -48.37 -34.02 -0.59
N LYS A 201 -47.45 -33.80 -1.56
CA LYS A 201 -46.03 -33.55 -1.27
C LYS A 201 -45.83 -32.24 -0.59
N ARG A 202 -44.78 -32.19 0.26
CA ARG A 202 -44.37 -30.98 1.00
C ARG A 202 -42.89 -30.68 0.76
N LEU A 203 -42.56 -29.39 0.79
CA LEU A 203 -41.16 -28.94 0.75
C LEU A 203 -40.45 -29.24 2.07
N PRO A 204 -39.20 -29.66 2.03
CA PRO A 204 -38.42 -29.94 3.25
C PRO A 204 -38.11 -28.64 4.01
N VAL A 205 -38.45 -28.59 5.28
CA VAL A 205 -38.08 -27.53 6.21
C VAL A 205 -36.87 -28.02 7.00
N LYS A 206 -35.68 -27.50 6.70
CA LYS A 206 -34.45 -27.89 7.38
C LYS A 206 -34.17 -27.08 8.63
N ASN A 207 -34.48 -25.81 8.61
CA ASN A 207 -34.34 -24.90 9.72
C ASN A 207 -35.50 -23.90 9.69
N GLU A 208 -36.35 -23.94 10.69
CA GLU A 208 -37.54 -23.06 10.76
C GLU A 208 -37.19 -21.61 11.13
N GLN A 209 -35.93 -21.37 11.55
CA GLN A 209 -35.50 -20.05 12.03
C GLN A 209 -34.80 -19.22 10.94
N ASP A 210 -34.65 -19.75 9.71
CA ASP A 210 -34.06 -19.00 8.60
C ASP A 210 -35.11 -18.68 7.52
N GLU A 211 -34.77 -17.76 6.61
CA GLU A 211 -35.65 -17.27 5.55
C GLU A 211 -36.07 -18.40 4.58
N LEU A 212 -35.25 -19.45 4.44
CA LEU A 212 -35.56 -20.60 3.60
C LEU A 212 -36.56 -21.55 4.28
N GLY A 213 -36.47 -21.68 5.60
CA GLY A 213 -37.44 -22.42 6.41
C GLY A 213 -38.79 -21.72 6.41
N GLU A 214 -38.83 -20.40 6.60
CA GLU A 214 -40.06 -19.61 6.53
C GLU A 214 -40.72 -19.72 5.14
N LEU A 215 -39.93 -19.62 4.06
CA LEU A 215 -40.40 -19.82 2.69
C LEU A 215 -41.00 -21.20 2.50
N SER A 216 -40.33 -22.26 2.95
CA SER A 216 -40.84 -23.64 2.82
C SER A 216 -42.10 -23.86 3.62
N THR A 217 -42.19 -23.33 4.82
CA THR A 217 -43.39 -23.41 5.68
C THR A 217 -44.58 -22.68 5.07
N THR A 218 -44.37 -21.46 4.59
CA THR A 218 -45.41 -20.67 3.91
C THR A 218 -45.92 -21.39 2.66
N PHE A 219 -45.01 -21.95 1.86
CA PHE A 219 -45.37 -22.69 0.67
C PHE A 219 -46.16 -23.96 1.00
N ASN A 220 -45.77 -24.69 2.04
CA ASN A 220 -46.48 -25.88 2.51
C ASN A 220 -47.90 -25.52 3.01
N ALA A 221 -48.09 -24.39 3.66
CA ALA A 221 -49.41 -23.92 4.07
C ALA A 221 -50.30 -23.58 2.85
N LEU A 222 -49.74 -23.03 1.79
CA LEU A 222 -50.46 -22.80 0.52
C LEU A 222 -50.86 -24.13 -0.14
N LEU A 223 -49.97 -25.12 -0.18
CA LEU A 223 -50.27 -26.46 -0.71
C LEU A 223 -51.40 -27.13 0.07
N GLU A 224 -51.43 -27.02 1.38
CA GLU A 224 -52.50 -27.58 2.22
C GLU A 224 -53.86 -26.95 1.89
N ARG A 225 -53.92 -25.65 1.68
CA ARG A 225 -55.14 -24.96 1.27
C ARG A 225 -55.62 -25.41 -0.10
N LEU A 226 -54.69 -25.57 -1.06
CA LEU A 226 -55.02 -26.07 -2.40
C LEU A 226 -55.53 -27.51 -2.36
N GLU A 227 -54.88 -28.39 -1.62
CA GLU A 227 -55.30 -29.79 -1.45
C GLU A 227 -56.71 -29.90 -0.87
N LYS A 228 -57.02 -29.13 0.19
CA LYS A 228 -58.36 -29.05 0.77
C LYS A 228 -59.38 -28.54 -0.26
N SER A 229 -59.02 -27.58 -1.10
CA SER A 229 -59.98 -27.06 -2.12
C SER A 229 -60.23 -28.09 -3.23
N PHE A 230 -59.25 -28.81 -3.70
CA PHE A 230 -59.42 -29.89 -4.68
C PHE A 230 -60.25 -31.03 -4.14
N ASN A 231 -59.97 -31.52 -2.93
CA ASN A 231 -60.69 -32.59 -2.30
C ASN A 231 -62.15 -32.22 -2.00
N SER A 232 -62.47 -30.93 -1.87
CA SER A 232 -63.84 -30.46 -1.72
C SER A 232 -64.65 -30.39 -3.06
N GLN A 233 -63.93 -30.25 -4.18
CA GLN A 233 -64.51 -30.24 -5.53
C GLN A 233 -64.82 -31.64 -6.06
N ASP A 234 -63.97 -32.64 -5.74
CA ASP A 234 -64.21 -34.05 -6.15
C ASP A 234 -65.32 -34.76 -5.37
N ARG A 235 -65.85 -34.12 -4.33
CA ARG A 235 -66.96 -34.66 -3.54
C ARG A 235 -68.37 -34.13 -3.93
N LYS A 236 -68.43 -33.32 -4.96
CA LYS A 236 -69.75 -32.84 -5.53
C LYS A 236 -70.02 -33.51 -6.87
#